data_c7034760bf59b60023be6b3a258e2bed
#
_entry.id   c7034760bf59b60023be6b3a258e2bed
#
_cell.length_a   1.000
_cell.length_b   1.000
_cell.length_c   1.000
_cell.angle_alpha   90.00
_cell.angle_beta   90.00
_cell.angle_gamma   90.00
#
_symmetry.space_group_name_H-M   'P 1'
#
loop_
_entity.id
_entity.type
_entity.pdbx_description
1 polymer ?
#
loop_
_entity_poly.entity_id
_entity_poly.type
_entity_poly.pdbx_seq_one_letter_code
_entity_poly.pdbx_strand_id
1 'polypeptide(L)'
;MSRIYFILCLLGLVCVACQPATNTSTGKNTAGFNIEIQNDSTTITIYSPWQKGEVMQQLLFSQPYERIVCTSATHLGFISELGMTDKVVGVCRPERVYNLSEEDRDRITDIGDDMQPNMEKILMLNPDLVILYTYAQGDPIPAQVEALGIPILYCNEWTETTPLARAEWIRVFGAVFGCQTKADSVFASVCDAYGRMRVMGDGQLAMGKSIMSGMSWRGTWYVPAGGTFMGNLFRDAGAQYKYEDNPSTASIPLTMEQAIQDFAQADIWVGCEANSLKELEAIDQKHTWFKAYQAEQVYNFRRRALPSGANDFWESATVHPERVLQDLQKVLKGDTTGLYYMLPLR
;
A
#
# COMPACT_ATOMS: atom_id res chain seq x y z
N MET A 1 47.91 55.67 -51.58
CA MET A 1 47.92 54.20 -51.44
C MET A 1 47.16 53.89 -50.18
N SER A 2 45.87 53.57 -50.30
CA SER A 2 44.98 53.31 -49.16
C SER A 2 44.68 51.79 -49.12
N ARG A 3 45.06 51.10 -48.01
CA ARG A 3 44.81 49.69 -47.84
C ARG A 3 43.48 49.55 -47.05
N ILE A 4 42.46 48.96 -47.70
CA ILE A 4 41.19 48.61 -47.14
C ILE A 4 41.35 47.22 -46.50
N TYR A 5 41.10 47.10 -45.16
CA TYR A 5 41.00 45.82 -44.46
C TYR A 5 39.55 45.38 -44.45
N PHE A 6 39.29 44.23 -45.07
CA PHE A 6 38.01 43.51 -44.98
C PHE A 6 37.99 42.68 -43.70
N ILE A 7 37.11 43.02 -42.77
CA ILE A 7 36.87 42.24 -41.62
C ILE A 7 35.69 41.28 -41.94
N LEU A 8 36.04 39.99 -42.02
CA LEU A 8 35.06 38.90 -42.16
C LEU A 8 34.49 38.60 -40.76
N CYS A 9 33.23 38.99 -40.49
CA CYS A 9 32.48 38.53 -39.32
C CYS A 9 31.98 37.10 -39.56
N LEU A 10 32.59 36.13 -38.92
CA LEU A 10 32.06 34.74 -38.83
C LEU A 10 30.93 34.71 -37.81
N LEU A 11 29.67 34.67 -38.26
CA LEU A 11 28.53 34.37 -37.43
C LEU A 11 28.53 32.86 -37.13
N GLY A 12 28.99 32.48 -35.94
CA GLY A 12 28.85 31.15 -35.43
C GLY A 12 27.36 30.89 -35.06
N LEU A 13 26.68 30.05 -35.83
CA LEU A 13 25.38 29.49 -35.45
C LEU A 13 25.61 28.52 -34.28
N VAL A 14 25.27 28.95 -33.08
CA VAL A 14 25.15 28.05 -31.90
C VAL A 14 23.83 27.29 -32.07
N CYS A 15 23.90 26.08 -32.60
CA CYS A 15 22.82 25.13 -32.50
C CYS A 15 22.67 24.71 -31.02
N VAL A 16 21.74 25.34 -30.32
CA VAL A 16 21.28 24.82 -29.04
C VAL A 16 20.50 23.53 -29.34
N ALA A 17 21.17 22.40 -29.19
CA ALA A 17 20.51 21.11 -29.19
C ALA A 17 19.57 21.11 -27.99
N CYS A 18 18.24 21.18 -28.23
CA CYS A 18 17.25 20.86 -27.24
C CYS A 18 17.49 19.41 -26.80
N GLN A 19 18.10 19.21 -25.64
CA GLN A 19 18.07 17.92 -24.99
C GLN A 19 16.61 17.68 -24.58
N PRO A 20 16.04 16.51 -24.92
CA PRO A 20 14.69 16.18 -24.46
C PRO A 20 14.67 16.15 -22.94
N ALA A 21 13.65 16.78 -22.36
CA ALA A 21 13.48 16.81 -20.92
C ALA A 21 13.30 15.38 -20.37
N THR A 22 14.26 14.94 -19.57
CA THR A 22 14.17 13.69 -18.82
C THR A 22 13.29 13.96 -17.60
N ASN A 23 12.07 13.47 -17.60
CA ASN A 23 11.25 13.45 -16.38
C ASN A 23 11.65 12.25 -15.55
N THR A 24 12.52 12.46 -14.55
CA THR A 24 12.86 11.45 -13.55
C THR A 24 11.99 11.69 -12.33
N SER A 25 11.18 10.71 -11.96
CA SER A 25 10.40 10.72 -10.73
C SER A 25 10.95 9.65 -9.79
N THR A 26 11.89 10.05 -8.93
CA THR A 26 12.24 9.24 -7.76
C THR A 26 11.15 9.38 -6.71
N GLY A 27 10.75 8.27 -6.09
CA GLY A 27 9.90 8.28 -4.92
C GLY A 27 10.52 9.17 -3.83
N LYS A 28 9.75 10.17 -3.32
CA LYS A 28 10.23 11.06 -2.25
C LYS A 28 10.17 10.39 -0.89
N ASN A 29 9.26 9.44 -0.72
CA ASN A 29 8.97 8.77 0.55
C ASN A 29 9.35 7.28 0.54
N THR A 30 9.56 6.69 -0.63
CA THR A 30 9.88 5.27 -0.83
C THR A 30 11.29 5.08 -1.36
N ALA A 31 11.91 3.96 -1.00
CA ALA A 31 13.13 3.45 -1.62
C ALA A 31 12.84 2.22 -2.53
N GLY A 32 11.57 1.80 -2.65
CA GLY A 32 11.17 0.57 -3.33
C GLY A 32 11.17 0.65 -4.85
N PHE A 33 11.10 1.86 -5.43
CA PHE A 33 11.09 2.01 -6.89
C PHE A 33 11.71 3.33 -7.39
N ASN A 34 12.02 3.36 -8.70
CA ASN A 34 12.32 4.57 -9.48
C ASN A 34 11.58 4.49 -10.83
N ILE A 35 11.11 5.63 -11.34
CA ILE A 35 10.45 5.75 -12.63
C ILE A 35 11.19 6.79 -13.47
N GLU A 36 11.59 6.40 -14.66
CA GLU A 36 12.22 7.28 -15.65
C GLU A 36 11.40 7.26 -16.94
N ILE A 37 10.95 8.44 -17.36
CA ILE A 37 10.24 8.62 -18.62
C ILE A 37 11.13 9.44 -19.54
N GLN A 38 11.58 8.84 -20.64
CA GLN A 38 12.46 9.47 -21.63
C GLN A 38 11.88 9.27 -23.01
N ASN A 39 11.59 10.37 -23.71
CA ASN A 39 10.97 10.33 -25.04
C ASN A 39 9.68 9.49 -24.99
N ASP A 40 9.65 8.40 -25.76
CA ASP A 40 8.49 7.48 -25.86
C ASP A 40 8.69 6.20 -25.03
N SER A 41 9.66 6.17 -24.10
CA SER A 41 9.93 4.97 -23.28
C SER A 41 9.83 5.26 -21.79
N THR A 42 9.32 4.29 -21.04
CA THR A 42 9.22 4.29 -19.58
C THR A 42 10.06 3.15 -19.03
N THR A 43 10.93 3.47 -18.08
CA THR A 43 11.67 2.47 -17.29
C THR A 43 11.20 2.52 -15.84
N ILE A 44 10.71 1.41 -15.33
CA ILE A 44 10.44 1.22 -13.91
C ILE A 44 11.53 0.34 -13.33
N THR A 45 12.25 0.83 -12.35
CA THR A 45 13.24 0.07 -11.57
C THR A 45 12.62 -0.26 -10.22
N ILE A 46 12.54 -1.54 -9.87
CA ILE A 46 12.10 -2.02 -8.57
C ILE A 46 13.32 -2.48 -7.78
N TYR A 47 13.45 -1.99 -6.56
CA TYR A 47 14.53 -2.38 -5.65
C TYR A 47 14.13 -3.53 -4.74
N SER A 48 15.13 -4.35 -4.40
CA SER A 48 14.95 -5.50 -3.51
C SER A 48 14.57 -5.05 -2.10
N PRO A 49 13.46 -5.55 -1.54
CA PRO A 49 13.14 -5.29 -0.14
C PRO A 49 14.04 -6.07 0.83
N TRP A 50 14.75 -7.09 0.31
CA TRP A 50 15.61 -7.97 1.10
C TRP A 50 17.06 -7.47 1.20
N GLN A 51 17.51 -6.69 0.21
CA GLN A 51 18.87 -6.19 0.13
C GLN A 51 18.87 -4.73 -0.33
N LYS A 52 19.20 -3.83 0.58
CA LYS A 52 19.15 -2.39 0.35
C LYS A 52 19.99 -1.96 -0.86
N GLY A 53 19.36 -1.28 -1.81
CA GLY A 53 19.98 -0.73 -3.00
C GLY A 53 20.23 -1.73 -4.14
N GLU A 54 19.89 -3.02 -3.94
CA GLU A 54 19.91 -4.00 -5.02
C GLU A 54 18.71 -3.79 -5.95
N VAL A 55 18.97 -3.82 -7.26
CA VAL A 55 17.90 -3.82 -8.27
C VAL A 55 17.33 -5.22 -8.40
N MET A 56 16.05 -5.36 -8.07
CA MET A 56 15.31 -6.60 -8.22
C MET A 56 14.80 -6.77 -9.65
N GLN A 57 14.36 -5.66 -10.27
CA GLN A 57 13.78 -5.66 -11.61
C GLN A 57 13.98 -4.33 -12.31
N GLN A 58 14.12 -4.39 -13.63
CA GLN A 58 13.92 -3.25 -14.53
C GLN A 58 12.92 -3.63 -15.61
N LEU A 59 11.84 -2.87 -15.70
CA LEU A 59 10.78 -3.04 -16.69
C LEU A 59 10.82 -1.84 -17.64
N LEU A 60 11.17 -2.10 -18.92
CA LEU A 60 11.22 -1.11 -20.00
C LEU A 60 10.08 -1.34 -20.98
N PHE A 61 9.30 -0.31 -21.28
CA PHE A 61 8.22 -0.36 -22.24
C PHE A 61 7.99 1.01 -22.90
N SER A 62 7.34 1.00 -24.07
CA SER A 62 7.05 2.21 -24.86
C SER A 62 5.54 2.48 -25.01
N GLN A 63 4.71 1.53 -24.63
CA GLN A 63 3.25 1.67 -24.66
C GLN A 63 2.67 1.22 -23.32
N PRO A 64 1.60 1.86 -22.83
CA PRO A 64 0.88 1.39 -21.65
C PRO A 64 0.40 -0.04 -21.82
N TYR A 65 0.31 -0.76 -20.70
CA TYR A 65 -0.22 -2.11 -20.69
C TYR A 65 -1.77 -2.09 -20.72
N GLU A 66 -2.36 -3.02 -21.46
CA GLU A 66 -3.80 -3.05 -21.73
C GLU A 66 -4.50 -4.28 -21.15
N ARG A 67 -3.76 -5.36 -20.89
CA ARG A 67 -4.30 -6.65 -20.42
C ARG A 67 -3.53 -7.13 -19.20
N ILE A 68 -4.06 -6.83 -18.03
CA ILE A 68 -3.36 -7.06 -16.76
C ILE A 68 -3.96 -8.28 -16.05
N VAL A 69 -3.09 -9.15 -15.55
CA VAL A 69 -3.41 -10.08 -14.47
C VAL A 69 -2.81 -9.54 -13.18
N CYS A 70 -3.60 -9.57 -12.10
CA CYS A 70 -3.20 -9.06 -10.80
C CYS A 70 -3.43 -10.12 -9.71
N THR A 71 -2.39 -10.51 -8.96
CA THR A 71 -2.53 -11.57 -7.95
C THR A 71 -3.03 -11.07 -6.60
N SER A 72 -2.95 -9.77 -6.32
CA SER A 72 -3.31 -9.19 -5.03
C SER A 72 -4.49 -8.24 -5.11
N ALA A 73 -5.48 -8.39 -4.21
CA ALA A 73 -6.57 -7.43 -4.03
C ALA A 73 -6.06 -6.03 -3.64
N THR A 74 -4.95 -5.93 -2.89
CA THR A 74 -4.33 -4.64 -2.53
C THR A 74 -3.92 -3.84 -3.78
N HIS A 75 -3.39 -4.51 -4.79
CA HIS A 75 -2.99 -3.86 -6.04
C HIS A 75 -4.21 -3.34 -6.82
N LEU A 76 -5.37 -4.00 -6.69
CA LEU A 76 -6.63 -3.52 -7.26
C LEU A 76 -7.06 -2.17 -6.65
N GLY A 77 -6.67 -1.87 -5.41
CA GLY A 77 -6.89 -0.57 -4.81
C GLY A 77 -6.26 0.56 -5.61
N PHE A 78 -4.99 0.41 -6.05
CA PHE A 78 -4.32 1.38 -6.92
C PHE A 78 -4.97 1.46 -8.31
N ILE A 79 -5.28 0.31 -8.90
CA ILE A 79 -5.87 0.21 -10.24
C ILE A 79 -7.24 0.88 -10.28
N SER A 80 -8.10 0.61 -9.30
CA SER A 80 -9.45 1.17 -9.23
C SER A 80 -9.42 2.68 -8.93
N GLU A 81 -8.51 3.17 -8.09
CA GLU A 81 -8.34 4.61 -7.85
C GLU A 81 -7.95 5.36 -9.12
N LEU A 82 -7.14 4.73 -9.97
CA LEU A 82 -6.81 5.27 -11.29
C LEU A 82 -7.92 5.07 -12.33
N GLY A 83 -8.99 4.33 -12.03
CA GLY A 83 -10.09 4.04 -12.95
C GLY A 83 -9.68 3.14 -14.10
N MET A 84 -8.73 2.22 -13.87
CA MET A 84 -8.16 1.32 -14.89
C MET A 84 -8.59 -0.14 -14.71
N THR A 85 -9.71 -0.37 -14.03
CA THR A 85 -10.22 -1.73 -13.77
C THR A 85 -10.60 -2.46 -15.07
N ASP A 86 -10.98 -1.71 -16.12
CA ASP A 86 -11.26 -2.26 -17.46
C ASP A 86 -10.07 -2.99 -18.09
N LYS A 87 -8.84 -2.66 -17.69
CA LYS A 87 -7.60 -3.31 -18.13
C LYS A 87 -7.33 -4.64 -17.44
N VAL A 88 -7.99 -4.94 -16.34
CA VAL A 88 -7.80 -6.19 -15.58
C VAL A 88 -8.59 -7.32 -16.24
N VAL A 89 -7.91 -8.39 -16.65
CA VAL A 89 -8.51 -9.58 -17.27
C VAL A 89 -8.53 -10.80 -16.34
N GLY A 90 -7.72 -10.81 -15.29
CA GLY A 90 -7.69 -11.88 -14.31
C GLY A 90 -7.23 -11.40 -12.92
N VAL A 91 -7.81 -11.95 -11.87
CA VAL A 91 -7.46 -11.67 -10.47
C VAL A 91 -7.65 -12.92 -9.62
N CYS A 92 -6.89 -13.03 -8.55
CA CYS A 92 -7.11 -14.08 -7.56
C CYS A 92 -8.37 -13.78 -6.75
N ARG A 93 -9.30 -14.74 -6.70
CA ARG A 93 -10.52 -14.68 -5.87
C ARG A 93 -11.30 -13.36 -6.05
N PRO A 94 -11.88 -13.07 -7.21
CA PRO A 94 -12.60 -11.83 -7.47
C PRO A 94 -13.74 -11.56 -6.47
N GLU A 95 -14.30 -12.61 -5.85
CA GLU A 95 -15.31 -12.49 -4.80
C GLU A 95 -14.73 -11.86 -3.51
N ARG A 96 -13.41 -11.88 -3.31
CA ARG A 96 -12.69 -11.27 -2.21
C ARG A 96 -12.22 -9.85 -2.48
N VAL A 97 -12.41 -9.34 -3.69
CA VAL A 97 -12.06 -7.96 -4.07
C VAL A 97 -13.27 -7.06 -3.82
N TYR A 98 -13.07 -6.00 -3.03
CA TYR A 98 -14.14 -5.08 -2.67
C TYR A 98 -14.49 -4.11 -3.81
N ASN A 99 -13.48 -3.54 -4.45
CA ASN A 99 -13.62 -2.44 -5.43
C ASN A 99 -13.90 -2.94 -6.87
N LEU A 100 -14.51 -4.13 -7.05
CA LEU A 100 -15.03 -4.58 -8.33
C LEU A 100 -16.54 -4.35 -8.40
N SER A 101 -17.02 -3.78 -9.50
CA SER A 101 -18.43 -3.76 -9.84
C SER A 101 -18.94 -5.17 -10.16
N GLU A 102 -20.25 -5.37 -10.22
CA GLU A 102 -20.83 -6.66 -10.67
C GLU A 102 -20.40 -6.98 -12.11
N GLU A 103 -20.39 -5.98 -13.00
CA GLU A 103 -19.93 -6.12 -14.39
C GLU A 103 -18.46 -6.56 -14.46
N ASP A 104 -17.59 -5.96 -13.63
CA ASP A 104 -16.19 -6.36 -13.56
C ASP A 104 -16.02 -7.78 -13.04
N ARG A 105 -16.81 -8.21 -12.04
CA ARG A 105 -16.77 -9.58 -11.50
C ARG A 105 -17.15 -10.62 -12.55
N ASP A 106 -18.11 -10.30 -13.43
CA ASP A 106 -18.54 -11.19 -14.51
C ASP A 106 -17.50 -11.28 -15.63
N ARG A 107 -16.75 -10.20 -15.86
CA ARG A 107 -15.75 -10.08 -16.92
C ARG A 107 -14.39 -10.63 -16.54
N ILE A 108 -13.96 -10.42 -15.29
CA ILE A 108 -12.63 -10.76 -14.81
C ILE A 108 -12.56 -12.24 -14.45
N THR A 109 -11.60 -12.94 -15.02
CA THR A 109 -11.41 -14.36 -14.75
C THR A 109 -10.80 -14.59 -13.36
N ASP A 110 -11.38 -15.50 -12.59
CA ASP A 110 -10.77 -16.01 -11.37
C ASP A 110 -9.58 -16.92 -11.71
N ILE A 111 -8.38 -16.49 -11.33
CA ILE A 111 -7.12 -17.24 -11.53
C ILE A 111 -6.70 -18.04 -10.28
N GLY A 112 -7.58 -18.21 -9.30
CA GLY A 112 -7.36 -19.05 -8.12
C GLY A 112 -6.83 -18.32 -6.90
N ASP A 113 -5.96 -18.97 -6.15
CA ASP A 113 -5.37 -18.48 -4.92
C ASP A 113 -4.09 -17.66 -5.17
N ASP A 114 -3.87 -16.58 -4.42
CA ASP A 114 -2.68 -15.73 -4.55
C ASP A 114 -1.37 -16.44 -4.15
N MET A 115 -1.44 -17.46 -3.30
CA MET A 115 -0.31 -18.33 -2.96
C MET A 115 -0.06 -19.44 -3.98
N GLN A 116 -1.03 -19.72 -4.84
CA GLN A 116 -0.96 -20.75 -5.88
C GLN A 116 -1.84 -20.38 -7.08
N PRO A 117 -1.48 -19.32 -7.83
CA PRO A 117 -2.23 -18.91 -9.01
C PRO A 117 -2.26 -20.00 -10.08
N ASN A 118 -3.34 -20.08 -10.82
CA ASN A 118 -3.51 -21.04 -11.91
C ASN A 118 -2.79 -20.57 -13.17
N MET A 119 -1.61 -21.13 -13.45
CA MET A 119 -0.74 -20.75 -14.56
C MET A 119 -1.39 -21.01 -15.93
N GLU A 120 -2.24 -22.06 -16.07
CA GLU A 120 -2.96 -22.34 -17.32
C GLU A 120 -3.97 -21.25 -17.62
N LYS A 121 -4.75 -20.82 -16.61
CA LYS A 121 -5.68 -19.70 -16.78
C LYS A 121 -4.95 -18.40 -17.11
N ILE A 122 -3.82 -18.10 -16.45
CA ILE A 122 -3.01 -16.93 -16.76
C ILE A 122 -2.56 -16.97 -18.22
N LEU A 123 -2.03 -18.11 -18.68
CA LEU A 123 -1.61 -18.27 -20.08
C LEU A 123 -2.77 -18.08 -21.07
N MET A 124 -3.94 -18.68 -20.78
CA MET A 124 -5.14 -18.56 -21.64
C MET A 124 -5.66 -17.12 -21.74
N LEU A 125 -5.51 -16.32 -20.69
CA LEU A 125 -5.89 -14.91 -20.69
C LEU A 125 -5.00 -14.06 -21.59
N ASN A 126 -3.82 -14.57 -21.95
CA ASN A 126 -2.83 -13.87 -22.77
C ASN A 126 -2.63 -12.41 -22.29
N PRO A 127 -2.24 -12.20 -21.02
CA PRO A 127 -1.98 -10.87 -20.51
C PRO A 127 -0.68 -10.32 -21.08
N ASP A 128 -0.58 -9.01 -21.15
CA ASP A 128 0.66 -8.32 -21.51
C ASP A 128 1.51 -7.97 -20.29
N LEU A 129 0.93 -8.04 -19.06
CA LEU A 129 1.64 -7.90 -17.79
C LEU A 129 0.95 -8.69 -16.68
N VAL A 130 1.74 -9.33 -15.82
CA VAL A 130 1.30 -9.88 -14.53
C VAL A 130 1.86 -9.02 -13.40
N ILE A 131 1.00 -8.43 -12.57
CA ILE A 131 1.40 -7.71 -11.37
C ILE A 131 1.29 -8.67 -10.18
N LEU A 132 2.39 -8.86 -9.48
CA LEU A 132 2.48 -9.78 -8.34
C LEU A 132 3.36 -9.20 -7.22
N TYR A 133 3.31 -9.82 -6.06
CA TYR A 133 4.18 -9.53 -4.93
C TYR A 133 4.94 -10.80 -4.53
N THR A 134 5.97 -10.64 -3.70
CA THR A 134 6.75 -11.78 -3.18
C THR A 134 6.77 -11.73 -1.66
N TYR A 135 6.65 -12.88 -1.01
CA TYR A 135 6.74 -12.99 0.46
C TYR A 135 8.17 -13.16 0.97
N ALA A 136 9.04 -13.74 0.15
CA ALA A 136 10.40 -14.06 0.53
C ALA A 136 11.31 -14.10 -0.70
N GLN A 137 12.59 -14.01 -0.46
CA GLN A 137 13.58 -14.29 -1.48
C GLN A 137 13.46 -15.77 -1.93
N GLY A 138 13.38 -15.99 -3.24
CA GLY A 138 13.21 -17.33 -3.81
C GLY A 138 11.75 -17.83 -3.88
N ASP A 139 10.77 -16.93 -3.77
CA ASP A 139 9.37 -17.24 -4.08
C ASP A 139 9.26 -17.85 -5.49
N PRO A 140 8.62 -19.03 -5.66
CA PRO A 140 8.57 -19.74 -6.94
C PRO A 140 7.57 -19.12 -7.94
N ILE A 141 6.59 -18.32 -7.50
CA ILE A 141 5.52 -17.81 -8.36
C ILE A 141 6.07 -16.97 -9.50
N PRO A 142 6.97 -15.98 -9.27
CA PRO A 142 7.54 -15.20 -10.35
C PRO A 142 8.20 -16.04 -11.45
N ALA A 143 9.03 -17.01 -11.06
CA ALA A 143 9.70 -17.89 -12.01
C ALA A 143 8.74 -18.73 -12.85
N GLN A 144 7.59 -19.11 -12.28
CA GLN A 144 6.53 -19.83 -13.02
C GLN A 144 5.87 -18.92 -14.07
N VAL A 145 5.60 -17.66 -13.75
CA VAL A 145 5.03 -16.68 -14.68
C VAL A 145 6.05 -16.34 -15.78
N GLU A 146 7.31 -16.12 -15.43
CA GLU A 146 8.40 -15.84 -16.38
C GLU A 146 8.58 -17.01 -17.37
N ALA A 147 8.43 -18.27 -16.91
CA ALA A 147 8.49 -19.45 -17.78
C ALA A 147 7.37 -19.48 -18.85
N LEU A 148 6.28 -18.73 -18.64
CA LEU A 148 5.23 -18.53 -19.65
C LEU A 148 5.60 -17.49 -20.70
N GLY A 149 6.73 -16.77 -20.54
CA GLY A 149 7.14 -15.68 -21.42
C GLY A 149 6.35 -14.38 -21.21
N ILE A 150 5.64 -14.24 -20.10
CA ILE A 150 4.81 -13.08 -19.79
C ILE A 150 5.62 -12.11 -18.93
N PRO A 151 5.66 -10.80 -19.26
CA PRO A 151 6.27 -9.80 -18.42
C PRO A 151 5.61 -9.75 -17.03
N ILE A 152 6.42 -9.53 -15.99
CA ILE A 152 5.94 -9.34 -14.63
C ILE A 152 6.30 -7.95 -14.13
N LEU A 153 5.51 -7.45 -13.15
CA LEU A 153 5.85 -6.30 -12.32
C LEU A 153 5.79 -6.73 -10.86
N TYR A 154 6.91 -6.63 -10.16
CA TYR A 154 6.93 -6.80 -8.70
C TYR A 154 6.36 -5.56 -8.03
N CYS A 155 5.31 -5.73 -7.26
CA CYS A 155 4.73 -4.68 -6.42
C CYS A 155 4.79 -5.12 -4.95
N ASN A 156 5.90 -4.77 -4.30
CA ASN A 156 6.17 -5.12 -2.90
C ASN A 156 5.91 -3.93 -1.95
N GLU A 157 4.84 -3.17 -2.19
CA GLU A 157 4.46 -1.99 -1.43
C GLU A 157 4.27 -2.29 0.08
N TRP A 158 3.92 -3.54 0.41
CA TRP A 158 3.71 -3.98 1.78
C TRP A 158 5.00 -3.95 2.64
N THR A 159 6.18 -3.89 1.98
CA THR A 159 7.47 -3.79 2.66
C THR A 159 7.85 -2.36 3.03
N GLU A 160 7.09 -1.38 2.55
CA GLU A 160 7.32 0.02 2.88
C GLU A 160 7.03 0.31 4.35
N THR A 161 7.86 1.12 4.95
CA THR A 161 7.84 1.37 6.39
C THR A 161 6.92 2.51 6.79
N THR A 162 6.60 3.42 5.86
CA THR A 162 5.72 4.56 6.13
C THR A 162 4.44 4.50 5.33
N PRO A 163 3.33 5.05 5.86
CA PRO A 163 2.05 5.06 5.16
C PRO A 163 2.11 5.76 3.80
N LEU A 164 2.83 6.89 3.72
CA LEU A 164 2.98 7.64 2.47
C LEU A 164 3.88 6.91 1.46
N ALA A 165 4.90 6.17 1.92
CA ALA A 165 5.73 5.37 1.03
C ALA A 165 4.90 4.26 0.34
N ARG A 166 3.99 3.61 1.07
CA ARG A 166 3.05 2.63 0.48
C ARG A 166 2.13 3.29 -0.54
N ALA A 167 1.52 4.42 -0.19
CA ALA A 167 0.62 5.14 -1.08
C ALA A 167 1.31 5.65 -2.35
N GLU A 168 2.61 5.98 -2.28
CA GLU A 168 3.39 6.46 -3.43
C GLU A 168 3.50 5.45 -4.57
N TRP A 169 3.30 4.16 -4.29
CA TRP A 169 3.27 3.12 -5.33
C TRP A 169 2.19 3.33 -6.39
N ILE A 170 1.14 4.14 -6.12
CA ILE A 170 0.17 4.55 -7.15
C ILE A 170 0.84 5.14 -8.39
N ARG A 171 2.04 5.74 -8.24
CA ARG A 171 2.81 6.31 -9.34
C ARG A 171 3.37 5.24 -10.27
N VAL A 172 3.71 4.06 -9.73
CA VAL A 172 4.12 2.90 -10.54
C VAL A 172 2.96 2.46 -11.43
N PHE A 173 1.75 2.37 -10.86
CA PHE A 173 0.54 2.05 -11.63
C PHE A 173 0.20 3.16 -12.65
N GLY A 174 0.41 4.43 -12.28
CA GLY A 174 0.28 5.56 -13.22
C GLY A 174 1.18 5.42 -14.44
N ALA A 175 2.42 4.98 -14.26
CA ALA A 175 3.36 4.71 -15.34
C ALA A 175 2.93 3.52 -16.19
N VAL A 176 2.54 2.39 -15.54
CA VAL A 176 2.04 1.18 -16.21
C VAL A 176 0.87 1.47 -17.15
N PHE A 177 -0.07 2.31 -16.72
CA PHE A 177 -1.30 2.62 -17.48
C PHE A 177 -1.21 3.91 -18.31
N GLY A 178 -0.05 4.60 -18.32
CA GLY A 178 0.09 5.87 -19.05
C GLY A 178 -0.76 7.02 -18.50
N CYS A 179 -1.14 6.96 -17.20
CA CYS A 179 -1.94 7.99 -16.53
C CYS A 179 -1.17 8.68 -15.37
N GLN A 180 0.13 8.94 -15.58
CA GLN A 180 1.04 9.48 -14.58
C GLN A 180 0.51 10.76 -13.91
N THR A 181 -0.05 11.70 -14.71
CA THR A 181 -0.60 12.95 -14.18
C THR A 181 -1.71 12.72 -13.16
N LYS A 182 -2.59 11.73 -13.40
CA LYS A 182 -3.66 11.35 -12.47
C LYS A 182 -3.05 10.76 -11.19
N ALA A 183 -2.11 9.83 -11.32
CA ALA A 183 -1.44 9.21 -10.18
C ALA A 183 -0.72 10.26 -9.31
N ASP A 184 0.02 11.18 -9.92
CA ASP A 184 0.68 12.28 -9.22
C ASP A 184 -0.30 13.19 -8.50
N SER A 185 -1.45 13.51 -9.11
CA SER A 185 -2.50 14.33 -8.50
C SER A 185 -3.14 13.66 -7.29
N VAL A 186 -3.46 12.36 -7.40
CA VAL A 186 -4.00 11.58 -6.28
C VAL A 186 -2.99 11.53 -5.13
N PHE A 187 -1.74 11.17 -5.42
CA PHE A 187 -0.71 11.09 -4.40
C PHE A 187 -0.45 12.44 -3.72
N ALA A 188 -0.39 13.55 -4.47
CA ALA A 188 -0.24 14.89 -3.92
C ALA A 188 -1.39 15.24 -2.95
N SER A 189 -2.63 14.93 -3.32
CA SER A 189 -3.80 15.14 -2.46
C SER A 189 -3.72 14.33 -1.16
N VAL A 190 -3.28 13.06 -1.24
CA VAL A 190 -3.07 12.19 -0.08
C VAL A 190 -1.99 12.77 0.83
N CYS A 191 -0.84 13.19 0.27
CA CYS A 191 0.24 13.82 1.05
C CYS A 191 -0.24 15.07 1.78
N ASP A 192 -0.98 15.94 1.11
CA ASP A 192 -1.51 17.16 1.70
C ASP A 192 -2.51 16.88 2.83
N ALA A 193 -3.43 15.94 2.63
CA ALA A 193 -4.42 15.55 3.62
C ALA A 193 -3.74 14.89 4.84
N TYR A 194 -2.82 13.95 4.61
CA TYR A 194 -2.07 13.26 5.64
C TYR A 194 -1.21 14.25 6.45
N GLY A 195 -0.47 15.13 5.75
CA GLY A 195 0.41 16.12 6.38
C GLY A 195 -0.33 17.10 7.29
N ARG A 196 -1.52 17.56 6.87
CA ARG A 196 -2.36 18.43 7.73
C ARG A 196 -2.83 17.74 9.00
N MET A 197 -3.17 16.46 8.94
CA MET A 197 -3.60 15.69 10.11
C MET A 197 -2.43 15.37 11.04
N ARG A 198 -1.30 14.95 10.49
CA ARG A 198 -0.08 14.70 11.26
C ARG A 198 0.39 15.93 12.04
N VAL A 199 0.41 17.11 11.41
CA VAL A 199 0.81 18.37 12.06
C VAL A 199 -0.12 18.71 13.25
N MET A 200 -1.41 18.36 13.16
CA MET A 200 -2.33 18.53 14.30
C MET A 200 -2.04 17.50 15.43
N GLY A 201 -1.37 16.38 15.13
CA GLY A 201 -0.94 15.40 16.12
C GLY A 201 0.32 15.82 16.92
N ASP A 202 1.25 16.52 16.27
CA ASP A 202 2.59 16.81 16.82
C ASP A 202 2.63 17.79 18.01
N GLY A 203 1.56 18.44 18.37
CA GLY A 203 1.63 19.44 19.44
C GLY A 203 0.43 19.58 20.37
N GLN A 204 -0.74 19.10 19.96
CA GLN A 204 -1.99 19.34 20.72
C GLN A 204 -2.80 18.05 20.98
N LEU A 205 -2.42 16.93 20.43
CA LEU A 205 -3.16 15.67 20.50
C LEU A 205 -2.39 14.51 21.14
N ALA A 206 -1.37 14.75 21.93
CA ALA A 206 -0.95 13.75 22.93
C ALA A 206 -2.14 13.53 23.88
N MET A 207 -3.18 12.84 23.37
CA MET A 207 -4.46 12.58 24.08
C MET A 207 -4.22 11.67 25.29
N GLY A 208 -2.97 11.24 25.52
CA GLY A 208 -2.62 10.36 26.62
C GLY A 208 -3.25 8.97 26.55
N LYS A 209 -4.02 8.66 25.48
CA LYS A 209 -4.64 7.36 25.33
C LYS A 209 -3.69 6.35 24.71
N SER A 210 -3.61 5.21 25.38
CA SER A 210 -2.80 4.08 24.93
C SER A 210 -3.57 3.19 23.96
N ILE A 211 -2.85 2.66 22.97
CA ILE A 211 -3.41 1.78 21.94
C ILE A 211 -2.75 0.42 21.96
N MET A 212 -3.55 -0.63 21.78
CA MET A 212 -3.11 -1.97 21.46
C MET A 212 -3.63 -2.39 20.09
N SER A 213 -2.97 -3.37 19.47
CA SER A 213 -3.34 -3.84 18.13
C SER A 213 -3.22 -5.35 18.00
N GLY A 214 -3.88 -5.88 16.98
CA GLY A 214 -3.82 -7.29 16.60
C GLY A 214 -4.69 -8.18 17.44
N MET A 215 -4.44 -9.48 17.30
CA MET A 215 -5.14 -10.56 17.98
C MET A 215 -4.30 -11.83 17.93
N SER A 216 -4.57 -12.79 18.80
CA SER A 216 -3.91 -14.09 18.75
C SER A 216 -4.28 -14.86 17.48
N TRP A 217 -3.27 -15.34 16.74
CA TRP A 217 -3.40 -16.25 15.63
C TRP A 217 -2.64 -17.54 15.90
N ARG A 218 -3.34 -18.65 16.00
CA ARG A 218 -2.73 -19.96 16.31
C ARG A 218 -1.84 -19.95 17.56
N GLY A 219 -2.27 -19.22 18.60
CA GLY A 219 -1.56 -19.14 19.87
C GLY A 219 -0.45 -18.07 19.95
N THR A 220 -0.19 -17.34 18.87
CA THR A 220 0.77 -16.23 18.84
C THR A 220 0.03 -14.92 18.60
N TRP A 221 0.28 -13.90 19.41
CA TRP A 221 -0.26 -12.56 19.21
C TRP A 221 0.74 -11.71 18.42
N TYR A 222 0.35 -11.23 17.26
CA TYR A 222 1.21 -10.39 16.44
C TYR A 222 0.84 -8.91 16.59
N VAL A 223 1.84 -8.09 16.91
CA VAL A 223 1.69 -6.62 17.00
C VAL A 223 2.69 -5.93 16.08
N PRO A 224 2.37 -4.75 15.52
CA PRO A 224 3.33 -4.01 14.70
C PRO A 224 4.47 -3.46 15.55
N ALA A 225 5.70 -3.54 15.07
CA ALA A 225 6.79 -2.76 15.64
C ALA A 225 6.67 -1.27 15.26
N GLY A 226 7.32 -0.37 15.98
CA GLY A 226 7.27 1.08 15.75
C GLY A 226 7.81 1.51 14.38
N GLY A 227 8.74 0.74 13.79
CA GLY A 227 9.27 0.99 12.44
C GLY A 227 8.35 0.55 11.30
N THR A 228 7.24 -0.15 11.57
CA THR A 228 6.26 -0.56 10.54
C THR A 228 5.38 0.62 10.12
N PHE A 229 4.71 0.51 8.97
CA PHE A 229 3.74 1.52 8.54
C PHE A 229 2.60 1.72 9.55
N MET A 230 2.14 0.65 10.21
CA MET A 230 1.09 0.74 11.23
C MET A 230 1.63 1.38 12.53
N GLY A 231 2.85 1.05 12.96
CA GLY A 231 3.51 1.73 14.08
C GLY A 231 3.67 3.24 13.82
N ASN A 232 4.03 3.62 12.59
CA ASN A 232 4.08 5.01 12.18
C ASN A 232 2.68 5.67 12.18
N LEU A 233 1.62 4.97 11.74
CA LEU A 233 0.25 5.47 11.83
C LEU A 233 -0.18 5.75 13.28
N PHE A 234 0.14 4.87 14.22
CA PHE A 234 -0.16 5.09 15.64
C PHE A 234 0.54 6.34 16.18
N ARG A 235 1.83 6.51 15.87
CA ARG A 235 2.60 7.70 16.24
C ARG A 235 2.01 8.95 15.60
N ASP A 236 1.73 8.94 14.31
CA ASP A 236 1.18 10.08 13.56
C ASP A 236 -0.25 10.43 14.01
N ALA A 237 -0.99 9.47 14.58
CA ALA A 237 -2.29 9.69 15.21
C ALA A 237 -2.18 10.29 16.63
N GLY A 238 -0.99 10.33 17.24
CA GLY A 238 -0.76 10.79 18.61
C GLY A 238 -1.16 9.76 19.69
N ALA A 239 -1.18 8.46 19.35
CA ALA A 239 -1.43 7.39 20.30
C ALA A 239 -0.17 7.05 21.09
N GLN A 240 -0.33 6.66 22.37
CA GLN A 240 0.74 6.03 23.14
C GLN A 240 0.80 4.54 22.77
N TYR A 241 1.89 4.13 22.17
CA TYR A 241 2.06 2.73 21.75
C TYR A 241 3.28 2.10 22.41
N LYS A 242 3.10 0.93 23.03
CA LYS A 242 4.13 0.23 23.80
C LYS A 242 5.44 -0.01 23.05
N TYR A 243 5.36 -0.27 21.76
CA TYR A 243 6.50 -0.61 20.90
C TYR A 243 6.89 0.52 19.93
N GLU A 244 6.49 1.77 20.20
CA GLU A 244 6.75 2.92 19.30
C GLU A 244 8.24 3.15 19.02
N ASP A 245 9.10 2.87 19.99
CA ASP A 245 10.56 3.02 19.88
C ASP A 245 11.26 1.79 19.30
N ASN A 246 10.53 0.71 19.02
CA ASN A 246 11.12 -0.48 18.40
C ASN A 246 11.35 -0.21 16.90
N PRO A 247 12.61 -0.15 16.41
CA PRO A 247 12.93 0.21 15.04
C PRO A 247 12.66 -0.91 14.02
N SER A 248 12.25 -2.10 14.47
CA SER A 248 11.95 -3.22 13.56
C SER A 248 10.85 -2.84 12.57
N THR A 249 10.97 -3.31 11.35
CA THR A 249 9.96 -3.16 10.29
C THR A 249 9.08 -4.41 10.14
N ALA A 250 9.18 -5.35 11.08
CA ALA A 250 8.40 -6.57 11.13
C ALA A 250 7.41 -6.56 12.31
N SER A 251 6.45 -7.48 12.27
CA SER A 251 5.57 -7.72 13.42
C SER A 251 6.34 -8.41 14.55
N ILE A 252 5.99 -8.08 15.79
CA ILE A 252 6.54 -8.67 17.00
C ILE A 252 5.61 -9.80 17.44
N PRO A 253 6.09 -11.05 17.52
CA PRO A 253 5.31 -12.15 18.08
C PRO A 253 5.34 -12.09 19.61
N LEU A 254 4.18 -12.19 20.23
CA LEU A 254 3.98 -12.23 21.67
C LEU A 254 3.23 -13.49 22.07
N THR A 255 3.44 -14.00 23.29
CA THR A 255 2.49 -14.91 23.92
C THR A 255 1.28 -14.13 24.45
N MET A 256 0.20 -14.83 24.78
CA MET A 256 -0.96 -14.19 25.40
C MET A 256 -0.60 -13.52 26.74
N GLU A 257 0.28 -14.14 27.53
CA GLU A 257 0.75 -13.60 28.80
C GLU A 257 1.52 -12.29 28.61
N GLN A 258 2.41 -12.21 27.61
CA GLN A 258 3.12 -10.99 27.24
C GLN A 258 2.15 -9.90 26.73
N ALA A 259 1.17 -10.27 25.90
CA ALA A 259 0.15 -9.34 25.42
C ALA A 259 -0.68 -8.75 26.59
N ILE A 260 -1.04 -9.57 27.57
CA ILE A 260 -1.72 -9.11 28.80
C ILE A 260 -0.79 -8.20 29.62
N GLN A 261 0.48 -8.60 29.84
CA GLN A 261 1.43 -7.79 30.58
C GLN A 261 1.63 -6.40 29.98
N ASP A 262 1.69 -6.32 28.65
CA ASP A 262 1.99 -5.09 27.93
C ASP A 262 0.75 -4.21 27.67
N PHE A 263 -0.43 -4.82 27.50
CA PHE A 263 -1.60 -4.12 27.00
C PHE A 263 -2.86 -4.24 27.86
N ALA A 264 -2.85 -4.94 29.01
CA ALA A 264 -4.06 -5.08 29.82
C ALA A 264 -4.72 -3.75 30.16
N GLN A 265 -3.93 -2.67 30.29
CA GLN A 265 -4.40 -1.32 30.62
C GLN A 265 -4.55 -0.40 29.41
N ALA A 266 -4.39 -0.90 28.19
CA ALA A 266 -4.58 -0.11 26.98
C ALA A 266 -6.02 0.42 26.89
N ASP A 267 -6.15 1.70 26.50
CA ASP A 267 -7.44 2.39 26.44
C ASP A 267 -8.24 1.96 25.20
N ILE A 268 -7.57 1.65 24.11
CA ILE A 268 -8.17 1.36 22.81
C ILE A 268 -7.51 0.12 22.19
N TRP A 269 -8.32 -0.76 21.65
CA TRP A 269 -7.89 -1.93 20.90
C TRP A 269 -8.33 -1.83 19.44
N VAL A 270 -7.38 -1.91 18.50
CA VAL A 270 -7.66 -1.82 17.06
C VAL A 270 -7.18 -3.06 16.31
N GLY A 271 -7.82 -3.35 15.18
CA GLY A 271 -7.36 -4.38 14.25
C GLY A 271 -7.56 -5.81 14.77
N CYS A 272 -8.57 -6.07 15.60
CA CYS A 272 -9.00 -7.43 15.86
C CYS A 272 -9.85 -7.96 14.69
N GLU A 273 -9.85 -9.28 14.48
CA GLU A 273 -10.59 -9.92 13.37
C GLU A 273 -12.03 -10.33 13.75
N ALA A 274 -12.41 -10.21 15.02
CA ALA A 274 -13.76 -10.50 15.49
C ALA A 274 -14.78 -9.46 14.99
N ASN A 275 -16.05 -9.88 14.87
CA ASN A 275 -17.16 -9.00 14.46
C ASN A 275 -17.99 -8.48 15.63
N SER A 276 -17.81 -9.05 16.83
CA SER A 276 -18.48 -8.60 18.06
C SER A 276 -17.61 -8.89 19.29
N LEU A 277 -17.91 -8.22 20.40
CA LEU A 277 -17.26 -8.49 21.68
C LEU A 277 -17.51 -9.94 22.13
N LYS A 278 -18.71 -10.46 21.92
CA LYS A 278 -19.07 -11.85 22.23
C LYS A 278 -18.26 -12.86 21.43
N GLU A 279 -18.03 -12.60 20.14
CA GLU A 279 -17.16 -13.42 19.29
C GLU A 279 -15.72 -13.39 19.79
N LEU A 280 -15.21 -12.20 20.14
CA LEU A 280 -13.88 -12.01 20.68
C LEU A 280 -13.66 -12.77 22.00
N GLU A 281 -14.64 -12.76 22.90
CA GLU A 281 -14.65 -13.56 24.13
C GLU A 281 -14.70 -15.07 23.85
N ALA A 282 -15.50 -15.49 22.88
CA ALA A 282 -15.61 -16.90 22.49
C ALA A 282 -14.30 -17.46 21.88
N ILE A 283 -13.48 -16.62 21.22
CA ILE A 283 -12.18 -17.01 20.71
C ILE A 283 -11.20 -17.30 21.85
N ASP A 284 -11.12 -16.43 22.85
CA ASP A 284 -10.35 -16.64 24.09
C ASP A 284 -10.95 -15.76 25.22
N GLN A 285 -11.39 -16.38 26.31
CA GLN A 285 -11.95 -15.68 27.45
C GLN A 285 -10.97 -14.66 28.07
N LYS A 286 -9.66 -14.84 27.91
CA LYS A 286 -8.64 -13.88 28.39
C LYS A 286 -8.76 -12.51 27.72
N HIS A 287 -9.42 -12.41 26.55
CA HIS A 287 -9.68 -11.13 25.89
C HIS A 287 -10.51 -10.18 26.77
N THR A 288 -11.35 -10.72 27.66
CA THR A 288 -12.14 -9.92 28.62
C THR A 288 -11.31 -9.22 29.70
N TRP A 289 -10.04 -9.59 29.86
CA TRP A 289 -9.14 -9.01 30.86
C TRP A 289 -8.55 -7.66 30.42
N PHE A 290 -8.63 -7.33 29.14
CA PHE A 290 -8.14 -6.05 28.63
C PHE A 290 -9.13 -4.92 28.97
N LYS A 291 -8.62 -3.80 29.47
CA LYS A 291 -9.39 -2.59 29.76
C LYS A 291 -10.21 -2.13 28.55
N ALA A 292 -9.61 -2.15 27.37
CA ALA A 292 -10.28 -1.76 26.13
C ALA A 292 -11.53 -2.63 25.85
N TYR A 293 -11.49 -3.94 26.13
CA TYR A 293 -12.66 -4.82 26.02
C TYR A 293 -13.75 -4.41 27.02
N GLN A 294 -13.39 -4.25 28.31
CA GLN A 294 -14.31 -3.88 29.38
C GLN A 294 -14.98 -2.52 29.17
N ALA A 295 -14.27 -1.60 28.52
CA ALA A 295 -14.76 -0.27 28.18
C ALA A 295 -15.46 -0.21 26.80
N GLU A 296 -15.62 -1.34 26.11
CA GLU A 296 -16.18 -1.43 24.74
C GLU A 296 -15.44 -0.52 23.73
N GLN A 297 -14.12 -0.33 23.92
CA GLN A 297 -13.26 0.45 23.05
C GLN A 297 -12.43 -0.46 22.12
N VAL A 298 -13.12 -1.39 21.48
CA VAL A 298 -12.53 -2.37 20.55
C VAL A 298 -13.05 -2.09 19.15
N TYR A 299 -12.12 -2.02 18.19
CA TYR A 299 -12.42 -1.67 16.80
C TYR A 299 -11.75 -2.65 15.85
N ASN A 300 -12.48 -3.09 14.82
CA ASN A 300 -11.92 -3.76 13.66
C ASN A 300 -11.86 -2.80 12.45
N PHE A 301 -11.24 -3.24 11.35
CA PHE A 301 -11.19 -2.49 10.09
C PHE A 301 -12.19 -3.04 9.06
N ARG A 302 -13.40 -3.41 9.50
CA ARG A 302 -14.39 -4.12 8.68
C ARG A 302 -15.64 -3.30 8.35
N ARG A 303 -15.62 -1.98 8.61
CA ARG A 303 -16.79 -1.11 8.30
C ARG A 303 -17.17 -1.17 6.82
N ARG A 304 -16.20 -1.37 5.96
CA ARG A 304 -16.37 -1.49 4.50
C ARG A 304 -16.00 -2.91 4.05
N ALA A 305 -16.59 -3.90 4.70
CA ALA A 305 -16.46 -5.29 4.31
C ALA A 305 -17.78 -5.81 3.73
N LEU A 306 -17.71 -6.69 2.74
CA LEU A 306 -18.86 -7.40 2.15
C LEU A 306 -19.07 -8.74 2.84
N PRO A 307 -20.27 -9.33 2.75
CA PRO A 307 -20.52 -10.67 3.27
C PRO A 307 -19.60 -11.76 2.70
N SER A 308 -19.08 -11.57 1.48
CA SER A 308 -18.07 -12.44 0.86
C SER A 308 -16.73 -12.46 1.59
N GLY A 309 -16.49 -11.49 2.49
CA GLY A 309 -15.23 -11.27 3.16
C GLY A 309 -14.30 -10.29 2.43
N ALA A 310 -14.71 -9.76 1.28
CA ALA A 310 -14.00 -8.65 0.63
C ALA A 310 -14.00 -7.44 1.55
N ASN A 311 -12.88 -6.74 1.67
CA ASN A 311 -12.73 -5.64 2.62
C ASN A 311 -11.88 -4.51 2.02
N ASP A 312 -12.52 -3.36 1.84
CA ASP A 312 -11.91 -2.16 1.26
C ASP A 312 -10.67 -1.67 2.02
N PHE A 313 -10.56 -1.97 3.33
CA PHE A 313 -9.38 -1.62 4.09
C PHE A 313 -8.09 -2.21 3.48
N TRP A 314 -8.13 -3.45 2.99
CA TRP A 314 -6.98 -4.09 2.36
C TRP A 314 -6.67 -3.58 0.95
N GLU A 315 -7.56 -2.78 0.36
CA GLU A 315 -7.45 -2.21 -0.97
C GLU A 315 -7.20 -0.70 -0.90
N SER A 316 -8.23 0.09 -0.65
CA SER A 316 -8.13 1.55 -0.73
C SER A 316 -7.34 2.19 0.41
N ALA A 317 -7.20 1.56 1.59
CA ALA A 317 -6.40 2.14 2.68
C ALA A 317 -4.89 2.19 2.37
N THR A 318 -4.42 1.37 1.44
CA THR A 318 -3.03 1.45 0.96
C THR A 318 -2.80 2.73 0.16
N VAL A 319 -3.78 3.15 -0.61
CA VAL A 319 -3.76 4.40 -1.39
C VAL A 319 -4.05 5.61 -0.50
N HIS A 320 -4.97 5.44 0.47
CA HIS A 320 -5.55 6.50 1.31
C HIS A 320 -5.24 6.32 2.81
N PRO A 321 -3.96 6.33 3.22
CA PRO A 321 -3.59 6.22 4.64
C PRO A 321 -4.11 7.39 5.49
N GLU A 322 -4.41 8.54 4.89
CA GLU A 322 -5.01 9.70 5.57
C GLU A 322 -6.38 9.38 6.16
N ARG A 323 -7.16 8.48 5.54
CA ARG A 323 -8.47 8.05 6.06
C ARG A 323 -8.30 7.15 7.29
N VAL A 324 -7.28 6.29 7.29
CA VAL A 324 -6.93 5.46 8.45
C VAL A 324 -6.46 6.34 9.61
N LEU A 325 -5.60 7.32 9.31
CA LEU A 325 -5.13 8.30 10.29
C LEU A 325 -6.29 9.07 10.91
N GLN A 326 -7.24 9.53 10.09
CA GLN A 326 -8.45 10.21 10.56
C GLN A 326 -9.30 9.34 11.49
N ASP A 327 -9.51 8.08 11.14
CA ASP A 327 -10.26 7.13 11.98
C ASP A 327 -9.57 6.92 13.32
N LEU A 328 -8.24 6.68 13.32
CA LEU A 328 -7.45 6.55 14.55
C LEU A 328 -7.56 7.79 15.43
N GLN A 329 -7.44 8.99 14.88
CA GLN A 329 -7.57 10.23 15.63
C GLN A 329 -8.97 10.42 16.22
N LYS A 330 -10.01 10.03 15.48
CA LYS A 330 -11.39 10.07 15.99
C LYS A 330 -11.59 9.13 17.18
N VAL A 331 -11.18 7.87 17.06
CA VAL A 331 -11.35 6.90 18.16
C VAL A 331 -10.51 7.26 19.39
N LEU A 332 -9.33 7.83 19.21
CA LEU A 332 -8.51 8.39 20.29
C LEU A 332 -9.25 9.51 21.05
N LYS A 333 -10.06 10.31 20.36
CA LYS A 333 -10.92 11.36 20.96
C LYS A 333 -12.21 10.81 21.54
N GLY A 334 -12.53 9.54 21.33
CA GLY A 334 -13.81 8.93 21.70
C GLY A 334 -14.95 9.25 20.74
N ASP A 335 -14.65 9.81 19.55
CA ASP A 335 -15.62 10.05 18.48
C ASP A 335 -15.68 8.86 17.55
N THR A 336 -16.85 8.24 17.43
CA THR A 336 -17.11 7.10 16.54
C THR A 336 -17.97 7.48 15.33
N THR A 337 -18.26 8.76 15.15
CA THR A 337 -19.11 9.23 14.05
C THR A 337 -18.36 9.31 12.73
N GLY A 338 -18.97 8.79 11.66
CA GLY A 338 -18.39 8.90 10.30
C GLY A 338 -16.99 8.30 10.18
N LEU A 339 -16.69 7.22 10.90
CA LEU A 339 -15.47 6.43 10.67
C LEU A 339 -15.53 5.83 9.25
N TYR A 340 -14.39 5.76 8.58
CA TYR A 340 -14.34 5.28 7.20
C TYR A 340 -14.10 3.77 7.14
N TYR A 341 -13.05 3.27 7.77
CA TYR A 341 -12.70 1.85 7.80
C TYR A 341 -13.00 1.17 9.13
N MET A 342 -12.89 1.92 10.23
CA MET A 342 -13.02 1.35 11.56
C MET A 342 -14.49 1.14 11.97
N LEU A 343 -14.75 0.00 12.60
CA LEU A 343 -16.07 -0.38 13.13
C LEU A 343 -15.93 -0.76 14.60
N PRO A 344 -16.65 -0.10 15.55
CA PRO A 344 -16.64 -0.51 16.94
C PRO A 344 -17.35 -1.87 17.09
N LEU A 345 -16.76 -2.77 17.88
CA LEU A 345 -17.39 -4.02 18.26
C LEU A 345 -18.47 -3.76 19.31
N ARG A 346 -19.60 -4.45 19.16
CA ARG A 346 -20.72 -4.39 20.12
C ARG A 346 -21.11 -5.81 20.55
#